data_38135890d2755a3568771b4d801e4c05
#
_entry.id   38135890d2755a3568771b4d801e4c05
#
_cell.length_a   1.000
_cell.length_b   1.000
_cell.length_c   1.000
_cell.angle_alpha   90.00
_cell.angle_beta   90.00
_cell.angle_gamma   90.00
#
_symmetry.space_group_name_H-M   'P 1'
#
loop_
_entity.id
_entity.type
_entity.pdbx_description
1 polymer ?
#
loop_
_entity_poly.entity_id
_entity_poly.type
_entity_poly.pdbx_seq_one_letter_code
_entity_poly.pdbx_strand_id
1 'polypeptide(L)'
;STANRSRKERKLTMADIILKVANVSKRFGGLQALSDVGIEIQRGQVYGLIGPNGAGKTTFFNVLTGLYTPDSGSFELAGKPYTPKAVHEVARAGIARTFQNIRLFAEMTALENVMVGRHVRTQSGLLGAIFRGSGFKREEKEIAARAQELLDYVGIGKLADYKSRTLS
;
A
#
# COMPACT_ATOMS: atom_id res chain seq x y z
N SER A 1 15.14 44.00 -12.40
CA SER A 1 14.62 42.83 -13.13
C SER A 1 13.91 41.89 -12.17
N THR A 2 12.65 42.20 -11.86
CA THR A 2 11.73 41.51 -10.97
C THR A 2 10.78 40.66 -11.85
N ALA A 3 11.27 39.55 -12.35
CA ALA A 3 10.45 38.62 -13.08
C ALA A 3 10.58 37.25 -12.42
N ASN A 4 9.44 36.74 -12.00
CA ASN A 4 9.14 35.34 -11.74
C ASN A 4 8.99 34.92 -10.28
N ARG A 5 8.00 35.50 -9.60
CA ARG A 5 7.36 34.92 -8.42
C ARG A 5 5.85 34.85 -8.63
N SER A 6 5.43 34.13 -9.64
CA SER A 6 4.04 33.65 -9.73
C SER A 6 4.02 32.15 -9.86
N ARG A 7 4.53 31.46 -8.84
CA ARG A 7 4.10 30.08 -8.61
C ARG A 7 2.65 30.20 -8.16
N LYS A 8 1.73 30.00 -9.12
CA LYS A 8 0.29 29.94 -8.88
C LYS A 8 0.06 29.10 -7.63
N GLU A 9 -0.38 29.74 -6.56
CA GLU A 9 -1.02 29.04 -5.44
C GLU A 9 -2.23 28.33 -6.04
N ARG A 10 -2.04 27.06 -6.39
CA ARG A 10 -3.13 26.22 -6.86
C ARG A 10 -4.03 26.05 -5.65
N LYS A 11 -5.20 26.73 -5.63
CA LYS A 11 -6.25 26.49 -4.65
C LYS A 11 -6.45 24.99 -4.58
N LEU A 12 -6.07 24.38 -3.45
CA LEU A 12 -6.30 22.95 -3.20
C LEU A 12 -7.79 22.69 -3.30
N THR A 13 -8.18 21.91 -4.29
CA THR A 13 -9.52 21.36 -4.34
C THR A 13 -9.53 20.07 -3.52
N MET A 14 -10.63 19.76 -2.86
CA MET A 14 -10.80 18.49 -2.11
C MET A 14 -10.49 17.26 -3.00
N ALA A 15 -10.59 17.40 -4.33
CA ALA A 15 -10.25 16.37 -5.29
C ALA A 15 -8.74 16.05 -5.37
N ASP A 16 -7.86 16.93 -4.88
CA ASP A 16 -6.41 16.72 -4.91
C ASP A 16 -5.89 15.95 -3.68
N ILE A 17 -6.67 15.86 -2.59
CA ILE A 17 -6.30 15.13 -1.38
C ILE A 17 -6.58 13.65 -1.60
N ILE A 18 -5.52 12.83 -1.55
CA ILE A 18 -5.65 11.37 -1.69
C ILE A 18 -5.91 10.69 -0.36
N LEU A 19 -5.33 11.20 0.72
CA LEU A 19 -5.52 10.70 2.07
C LEU A 19 -5.70 11.86 3.03
N LYS A 20 -6.75 11.82 3.83
CA LYS A 20 -6.99 12.72 4.95
C LYS A 20 -7.13 11.90 6.22
N VAL A 21 -6.41 12.32 7.24
CA VAL A 21 -6.45 11.77 8.60
C VAL A 21 -6.81 12.90 9.53
N ALA A 22 -7.82 12.72 10.38
CA ALA A 22 -8.30 13.74 11.28
C ALA A 22 -8.45 13.21 12.71
N ASN A 23 -7.80 13.89 13.64
CA ASN A 23 -7.93 13.70 15.10
C ASN A 23 -7.70 12.25 15.57
N VAL A 24 -6.75 11.55 14.93
CA VAL A 24 -6.46 10.14 15.22
C VAL A 24 -5.66 10.01 16.50
N SER A 25 -6.20 9.24 17.44
CA SER A 25 -5.55 8.92 18.69
C SER A 25 -5.46 7.41 18.91
N LYS A 26 -4.39 6.98 19.60
CA LYS A 26 -4.17 5.58 19.97
C LYS A 26 -3.44 5.47 21.29
N ARG A 27 -3.99 4.66 22.19
CA ARG A 27 -3.41 4.35 23.50
C ARG A 27 -3.15 2.86 23.62
N PHE A 28 -2.09 2.51 24.32
CA PHE A 28 -1.76 1.15 24.73
C PHE A 28 -1.60 1.11 26.25
N GLY A 29 -2.63 0.60 26.95
CA GLY A 29 -2.65 0.68 28.41
C GLY A 29 -2.50 2.13 28.90
N GLY A 30 -1.46 2.40 29.68
CA GLY A 30 -1.16 3.75 30.18
C GLY A 30 -0.42 4.67 29.21
N LEU A 31 0.05 4.15 28.05
CA LEU A 31 0.87 4.90 27.10
C LEU A 31 0.00 5.51 25.98
N GLN A 32 -0.01 6.83 25.86
CA GLN A 32 -0.58 7.54 24.71
C GLN A 32 0.43 7.52 23.56
N ALA A 33 0.19 6.69 22.56
CA ALA A 33 1.11 6.51 21.43
C ALA A 33 0.83 7.50 20.29
N LEU A 34 -0.44 7.87 20.08
CA LEU A 34 -0.87 8.92 19.15
C LEU A 34 -1.89 9.80 19.85
N SER A 35 -1.76 11.11 19.72
CA SER A 35 -2.69 12.09 20.30
C SER A 35 -3.07 13.10 19.24
N ASP A 36 -4.32 13.08 18.83
CA ASP A 36 -4.95 14.06 17.94
C ASP A 36 -4.18 14.31 16.63
N VAL A 37 -3.72 13.22 16.01
CA VAL A 37 -2.89 13.29 14.81
C VAL A 37 -3.76 13.61 13.59
N GLY A 38 -3.38 14.66 12.86
CA GLY A 38 -3.98 15.04 11.58
C GLY A 38 -2.93 15.15 10.48
N ILE A 39 -3.27 14.68 9.27
CA ILE A 39 -2.43 14.81 8.08
C ILE A 39 -3.30 14.81 6.82
N GLU A 40 -2.91 15.62 5.85
CA GLU A 40 -3.51 15.62 4.51
C GLU A 40 -2.41 15.36 3.48
N ILE A 41 -2.59 14.33 2.66
CA ILE A 41 -1.64 13.93 1.63
C ILE A 41 -2.27 14.19 0.26
N GLN A 42 -1.55 14.93 -0.57
CA GLN A 42 -1.98 15.24 -1.93
C GLN A 42 -1.53 14.17 -2.90
N ARG A 43 -2.33 13.98 -3.94
CA ARG A 43 -2.02 13.05 -5.03
C ARG A 43 -0.70 13.42 -5.71
N GLY A 44 0.15 12.43 -5.94
CA GLY A 44 1.42 12.60 -6.65
C GLY A 44 2.53 13.26 -5.83
N GLN A 45 2.34 13.45 -4.53
CA GLN A 45 3.36 13.98 -3.63
C GLN A 45 3.99 12.90 -2.78
N VAL A 46 5.23 13.13 -2.35
CA VAL A 46 5.96 12.32 -1.38
C VAL A 46 5.97 13.06 -0.05
N TYR A 47 5.55 12.38 1.01
CA TYR A 47 5.52 12.91 2.37
C TYR A 47 6.50 12.15 3.26
N GLY A 48 7.29 12.90 4.04
CA GLY A 48 8.17 12.36 5.06
C GLY A 48 7.57 12.52 6.45
N LEU A 49 7.46 11.41 7.20
CA LEU A 49 7.12 11.45 8.61
C LEU A 49 8.40 11.36 9.44
N ILE A 50 8.80 12.49 10.04
CA ILE A 50 10.08 12.65 10.76
C ILE A 50 9.81 12.82 12.24
N GLY A 51 10.68 12.28 13.07
CA GLY A 51 10.62 12.42 14.53
C GLY A 51 11.55 11.42 15.22
N PRO A 52 11.83 11.60 16.52
CA PRO A 52 12.69 10.72 17.30
C PRO A 52 12.12 9.31 17.43
N ASN A 53 12.91 8.38 17.94
CA ASN A 53 12.41 7.06 18.29
C ASN A 53 11.38 7.19 19.43
N GLY A 54 10.28 6.43 19.32
CA GLY A 54 9.16 6.55 20.25
C GLY A 54 8.12 7.63 19.91
N ALA A 55 8.34 8.47 18.91
CA ALA A 55 7.38 9.52 18.50
C ALA A 55 6.06 9.02 17.86
N GLY A 56 5.78 7.72 17.90
CA GLY A 56 4.54 7.16 17.38
C GLY A 56 4.51 6.89 15.87
N LYS A 57 5.60 7.14 15.12
CA LYS A 57 5.64 6.94 13.66
C LYS A 57 5.17 5.56 13.22
N THR A 58 5.73 4.52 13.80
CA THR A 58 5.35 3.12 13.51
C THR A 58 3.91 2.84 13.90
N THR A 59 3.46 3.38 15.05
CA THR A 59 2.07 3.26 15.48
C THR A 59 1.11 3.91 14.49
N PHE A 60 1.44 5.10 13.99
CA PHE A 60 0.65 5.78 12.97
C PHE A 60 0.52 4.94 11.69
N PHE A 61 1.63 4.41 11.17
CA PHE A 61 1.58 3.52 10.01
C PHE A 61 0.80 2.23 10.28
N ASN A 62 0.90 1.67 11.48
CA ASN A 62 0.15 0.46 11.87
C ASN A 62 -1.35 0.74 11.95
N VAL A 63 -1.75 1.91 12.44
CA VAL A 63 -3.17 2.33 12.45
C VAL A 63 -3.66 2.56 11.01
N LEU A 64 -2.92 3.30 10.20
CA LEU A 64 -3.28 3.59 8.82
C LEU A 64 -3.43 2.32 7.96
N THR A 65 -2.63 1.31 8.24
CA THR A 65 -2.62 0.03 7.50
C THR A 65 -3.43 -1.09 8.14
N GLY A 66 -4.27 -0.78 9.14
CA GLY A 66 -5.21 -1.73 9.73
C GLY A 66 -4.61 -2.78 10.64
N LEU A 67 -3.33 -2.62 11.05
CA LEU A 67 -2.70 -3.49 12.06
C LEU A 67 -3.15 -3.13 13.48
N TYR A 68 -3.48 -1.85 13.71
CA TYR A 68 -4.07 -1.37 14.96
C TYR A 68 -5.34 -0.59 14.67
N THR A 69 -6.37 -0.80 15.49
CA THR A 69 -7.58 0.02 15.45
C THR A 69 -7.33 1.31 16.22
N PRO A 70 -7.62 2.50 15.66
CA PRO A 70 -7.55 3.75 16.40
C PRO A 70 -8.61 3.81 17.49
N ASP A 71 -8.36 4.57 18.54
CA ASP A 71 -9.34 4.78 19.61
C ASP A 71 -10.31 5.92 19.26
N SER A 72 -9.84 6.90 18.47
CA SER A 72 -10.65 7.99 17.93
C SER A 72 -10.08 8.51 16.61
N GLY A 73 -10.84 9.38 15.95
CA GLY A 73 -10.48 10.03 14.70
C GLY A 73 -11.10 9.36 13.48
N SER A 74 -10.79 9.92 12.31
CA SER A 74 -11.36 9.46 11.04
C SER A 74 -10.32 9.50 9.92
N PHE A 75 -10.59 8.70 8.88
CA PHE A 75 -9.80 8.65 7.67
C PHE A 75 -10.69 8.82 6.45
N GLU A 76 -10.18 9.52 5.44
CA GLU A 76 -10.77 9.60 4.12
C GLU A 76 -9.72 9.21 3.08
N LEU A 77 -10.10 8.37 2.12
CA LEU A 77 -9.25 7.95 1.01
C LEU A 77 -9.94 8.34 -0.30
N ALA A 78 -9.27 9.16 -1.10
CA ALA A 78 -9.80 9.72 -2.36
C ALA A 78 -11.20 10.35 -2.18
N GLY A 79 -11.40 11.12 -1.09
CA GLY A 79 -12.65 11.82 -0.76
C GLY A 79 -13.78 10.92 -0.26
N LYS A 80 -13.50 9.65 0.07
CA LYS A 80 -14.48 8.71 0.63
C LYS A 80 -14.08 8.30 2.04
N PRO A 81 -15.04 8.15 2.97
CA PRO A 81 -14.75 7.60 4.29
C PRO A 81 -14.01 6.26 4.17
N TYR A 82 -12.94 6.12 4.92
CA TYR A 82 -12.09 4.93 4.93
C TYR A 82 -11.91 4.46 6.36
N THR A 83 -12.16 3.18 6.59
CA THR A 83 -11.95 2.56 7.90
C THR A 83 -10.93 1.44 7.75
N PRO A 84 -9.68 1.60 8.25
CA PRO A 84 -8.68 0.55 8.20
C PRO A 84 -9.05 -0.57 9.18
N LYS A 85 -9.64 -1.67 8.68
CA LYS A 85 -10.05 -2.81 9.51
C LYS A 85 -9.05 -3.94 9.45
N ALA A 86 -8.75 -4.43 8.25
CA ALA A 86 -7.87 -5.55 8.04
C ALA A 86 -6.88 -5.24 6.92
N VAL A 87 -5.66 -5.77 7.02
CA VAL A 87 -4.56 -5.48 6.08
C VAL A 87 -4.94 -5.75 4.62
N HIS A 88 -5.68 -6.83 4.36
CA HIS A 88 -6.12 -7.17 3.01
C HIS A 88 -7.20 -6.21 2.46
N GLU A 89 -8.06 -5.66 3.31
CA GLU A 89 -9.05 -4.64 2.92
C GLU A 89 -8.36 -3.31 2.62
N VAL A 90 -7.35 -2.95 3.41
CA VAL A 90 -6.48 -1.79 3.19
C VAL A 90 -5.79 -1.87 1.83
N ALA A 91 -5.25 -3.05 1.49
CA ALA A 91 -4.63 -3.28 0.18
C ALA A 91 -5.63 -3.17 -0.97
N ARG A 92 -6.87 -3.68 -0.80
CA ARG A 92 -7.96 -3.52 -1.78
C ARG A 92 -8.39 -2.08 -1.94
N ALA A 93 -8.36 -1.28 -0.87
CA ALA A 93 -8.65 0.15 -0.93
C ALA A 93 -7.56 0.96 -1.68
N GLY A 94 -6.40 0.36 -1.95
CA GLY A 94 -5.32 0.97 -2.73
C GLY A 94 -4.13 1.49 -1.90
N ILE A 95 -4.10 1.20 -0.60
CA ILE A 95 -2.96 1.52 0.26
C ILE A 95 -2.05 0.30 0.33
N ALA A 96 -0.81 0.44 -0.13
CA ALA A 96 0.22 -0.58 -0.02
C ALA A 96 1.31 -0.16 0.96
N ARG A 97 1.90 -1.12 1.67
CA ARG A 97 3.02 -0.91 2.58
C ARG A 97 4.15 -1.85 2.23
N THR A 98 5.37 -1.31 2.18
CA THR A 98 6.58 -2.14 2.17
C THR A 98 6.91 -2.55 3.59
N PHE A 99 7.18 -3.83 3.81
CA PHE A 99 7.56 -4.36 5.12
C PHE A 99 9.07 -4.60 5.14
N GLN A 100 9.72 -4.31 6.27
CA GLN A 100 11.16 -4.57 6.45
C GLN A 100 11.49 -6.07 6.47
N ASN A 101 10.59 -6.86 7.07
CA ASN A 101 10.73 -8.31 7.13
C ASN A 101 9.72 -8.94 6.15
N ILE A 102 10.14 -9.12 4.91
CA ILE A 102 9.34 -9.77 3.89
C ILE A 102 9.52 -11.28 4.05
N ARG A 103 8.40 -12.00 4.28
CA ARG A 103 8.38 -13.46 4.21
C ARG A 103 7.95 -13.85 2.80
N LEU A 104 8.91 -14.23 1.99
CA LEU A 104 8.67 -14.82 0.68
C LEU A 104 8.28 -16.29 0.85
N PHE A 105 7.53 -16.81 -0.11
CA PHE A 105 7.34 -18.26 -0.27
C PHE A 105 8.64 -18.83 -0.82
N ALA A 106 9.46 -19.41 0.05
CA ALA A 106 10.84 -19.78 -0.23
C ALA A 106 11.01 -20.76 -1.40
N GLU A 107 10.04 -21.69 -1.56
CA GLU A 107 10.06 -22.69 -2.63
C GLU A 107 9.47 -22.20 -3.98
N MET A 108 8.81 -21.04 -3.97
CA MET A 108 8.34 -20.38 -5.17
C MET A 108 9.45 -19.55 -5.80
N THR A 109 9.37 -19.37 -7.11
CA THR A 109 10.25 -18.46 -7.86
C THR A 109 9.94 -17.00 -7.51
N ALA A 110 10.84 -16.07 -7.88
CA ALA A 110 10.58 -14.64 -7.73
C ALA A 110 9.32 -14.23 -8.51
N LEU A 111 9.14 -14.74 -9.72
CA LEU A 111 7.97 -14.50 -10.55
C LEU A 111 6.67 -14.96 -9.87
N GLU A 112 6.64 -16.18 -9.35
CA GLU A 112 5.48 -16.74 -8.66
C GLU A 112 5.12 -15.93 -7.41
N ASN A 113 6.10 -15.48 -6.62
CA ASN A 113 5.86 -14.62 -5.46
C ASN A 113 5.19 -13.28 -5.86
N VAL A 114 5.63 -12.66 -6.96
CA VAL A 114 5.02 -11.42 -7.47
C VAL A 114 3.60 -11.69 -8.00
N MET A 115 3.39 -12.82 -8.68
CA MET A 115 2.07 -13.23 -9.17
C MET A 115 1.06 -13.41 -8.03
N VAL A 116 1.47 -14.02 -6.89
CA VAL A 116 0.61 -14.14 -5.69
C VAL A 116 0.13 -12.77 -5.21
N GLY A 117 1.01 -11.76 -5.18
CA GLY A 117 0.63 -10.39 -4.82
C GLY A 117 -0.42 -9.76 -5.75
N ARG A 118 -0.46 -10.17 -7.01
CA ARG A 118 -1.44 -9.68 -7.99
C ARG A 118 -2.81 -10.36 -7.86
N HIS A 119 -2.88 -11.58 -7.35
CA HIS A 119 -4.14 -12.31 -7.20
C HIS A 119 -5.21 -11.55 -6.41
N VAL A 120 -4.81 -10.64 -5.53
CA VAL A 120 -5.74 -9.77 -4.77
C VAL A 120 -6.54 -8.83 -5.68
N ARG A 121 -6.08 -8.58 -6.91
CA ARG A 121 -6.67 -7.65 -7.89
C ARG A 121 -7.36 -8.36 -9.05
N THR A 122 -7.36 -9.70 -9.09
CA THR A 122 -7.99 -10.47 -10.15
C THR A 122 -9.45 -10.78 -9.80
N GLN A 123 -10.31 -10.80 -10.82
CA GLN A 123 -11.74 -11.05 -10.67
C GLN A 123 -12.09 -12.53 -10.64
N SER A 124 -11.16 -13.43 -10.91
CA SER A 124 -11.36 -14.87 -10.90
C SER A 124 -11.51 -15.36 -9.46
N GLY A 125 -12.75 -15.39 -8.97
CA GLY A 125 -13.08 -16.06 -7.72
C GLY A 125 -12.83 -17.56 -7.78
N LEU A 126 -13.00 -18.26 -6.64
CA LEU A 126 -12.82 -19.72 -6.49
C LEU A 126 -13.53 -20.54 -7.60
N LEU A 127 -14.62 -20.03 -8.17
CA LEU A 127 -15.36 -20.65 -9.26
C LEU A 127 -14.58 -20.66 -10.59
N GLY A 128 -13.75 -19.67 -10.86
CA GLY A 128 -12.88 -19.62 -12.05
C GLY A 128 -11.74 -20.65 -12.02
N ALA A 129 -11.27 -21.00 -10.81
CA ALA A 129 -10.23 -22.01 -10.63
C ALA A 129 -10.75 -23.45 -10.86
N ILE A 130 -12.04 -23.69 -10.65
CA ILE A 130 -12.67 -25.01 -10.86
C ILE A 130 -12.92 -25.28 -12.35
N PHE A 131 -13.25 -24.24 -13.12
CA PHE A 131 -13.42 -24.33 -14.57
C PHE A 131 -12.15 -23.80 -15.26
N ARG A 132 -11.15 -24.66 -15.50
CA ARG A 132 -9.92 -24.38 -16.27
C ARG A 132 -10.23 -24.06 -17.74
N GLY A 133 -11.03 -23.03 -18.00
CA GLY A 133 -11.38 -22.56 -19.35
C GLY A 133 -10.28 -21.73 -20.00
N SER A 134 -10.43 -21.45 -21.31
CA SER A 134 -9.50 -20.61 -22.09
C SER A 134 -9.30 -19.22 -21.51
N GLY A 135 -10.29 -18.68 -20.79
CA GLY A 135 -10.20 -17.40 -20.07
C GLY A 135 -9.20 -17.41 -18.92
N PHE A 136 -9.14 -18.50 -18.15
CA PHE A 136 -8.18 -18.65 -17.04
C PHE A 136 -6.73 -18.64 -17.52
N LYS A 137 -6.43 -19.36 -18.60
CA LYS A 137 -5.08 -19.41 -19.19
C LYS A 137 -4.64 -18.03 -19.73
N ARG A 138 -5.56 -17.22 -20.24
CA ARG A 138 -5.26 -15.88 -20.72
C ARG A 138 -4.96 -14.93 -19.55
N GLU A 139 -5.78 -14.98 -18.52
CA GLU A 139 -5.57 -14.18 -17.29
C GLU A 139 -4.26 -14.53 -16.59
N GLU A 140 -3.94 -15.83 -16.49
CA GLU A 140 -2.65 -16.29 -15.92
C GLU A 140 -1.44 -15.77 -16.71
N LYS A 141 -1.50 -15.77 -18.05
CA LYS A 141 -0.46 -15.18 -18.90
C LYS A 141 -0.33 -13.67 -18.71
N GLU A 142 -1.44 -12.95 -18.59
CA GLU A 142 -1.44 -11.51 -18.32
C GLU A 142 -0.85 -11.18 -16.94
N ILE A 143 -1.16 -11.99 -15.93
CA ILE A 143 -0.59 -11.88 -14.59
C ILE A 143 0.92 -12.12 -14.63
N ALA A 144 1.37 -13.18 -15.30
CA ALA A 144 2.79 -13.52 -15.42
C ALA A 144 3.56 -12.44 -16.20
N ALA A 145 3.02 -11.95 -17.32
CA ALA A 145 3.63 -10.88 -18.10
C ALA A 145 3.80 -9.61 -17.26
N ARG A 146 2.76 -9.23 -16.50
CA ARG A 146 2.84 -8.06 -15.63
C ARG A 146 3.79 -8.26 -14.44
N ALA A 147 3.88 -9.47 -13.91
CA ALA A 147 4.84 -9.80 -12.86
C ALA A 147 6.28 -9.68 -13.38
N GLN A 148 6.55 -10.15 -14.61
CA GLN A 148 7.83 -9.99 -15.26
C GLN A 148 8.21 -8.51 -15.47
N GLU A 149 7.29 -7.70 -15.98
CA GLU A 149 7.51 -6.25 -16.13
C GLU A 149 7.88 -5.57 -14.79
N LEU A 150 7.25 -5.99 -13.68
CA LEU A 150 7.56 -5.46 -12.36
C LEU A 150 8.95 -5.87 -11.89
N LEU A 151 9.36 -7.13 -12.13
CA LEU A 151 10.70 -7.61 -11.82
C LEU A 151 11.76 -6.88 -12.66
N ASP A 152 11.48 -6.63 -13.95
CA ASP A 152 12.35 -5.85 -14.83
C ASP A 152 12.47 -4.40 -14.34
N TYR A 153 11.35 -3.80 -13.94
CA TYR A 153 11.31 -2.43 -13.42
C TYR A 153 12.20 -2.25 -12.18
N VAL A 154 12.22 -3.23 -11.27
CA VAL A 154 13.09 -3.21 -10.08
C VAL A 154 14.50 -3.77 -10.35
N GLY A 155 14.83 -4.15 -11.60
CA GLY A 155 16.16 -4.56 -12.02
C GLY A 155 16.53 -6.02 -11.72
N ILE A 156 15.57 -6.87 -11.33
CA ILE A 156 15.80 -8.28 -11.02
C ILE A 156 15.07 -9.24 -11.97
N GLY A 157 14.65 -8.79 -13.15
CA GLY A 157 13.92 -9.60 -14.12
C GLY A 157 14.65 -10.87 -14.55
N LYS A 158 15.99 -10.84 -14.63
CA LYS A 158 16.83 -12.02 -14.94
C LYS A 158 16.76 -13.12 -13.87
N LEU A 159 16.27 -12.79 -12.67
CA LEU A 159 16.15 -13.71 -11.54
C LEU A 159 14.73 -14.25 -11.39
N ALA A 160 13.83 -13.97 -12.34
CA ALA A 160 12.42 -14.32 -12.28
C ALA A 160 12.17 -15.81 -11.95
N ASP A 161 12.96 -16.71 -12.57
CA ASP A 161 12.83 -18.16 -12.43
C ASP A 161 13.63 -18.75 -11.26
N TYR A 162 14.38 -17.92 -10.53
CA TYR A 162 15.14 -18.39 -9.36
C TYR A 162 14.23 -18.55 -8.16
N LYS A 163 14.42 -19.63 -7.39
CA LYS A 163 13.71 -19.82 -6.11
C LYS A 163 14.05 -18.71 -5.14
N SER A 164 13.04 -18.17 -4.46
CA SER A 164 13.20 -17.02 -3.56
C SER A 164 14.18 -17.28 -2.43
N ARG A 165 14.32 -18.53 -1.96
CA ARG A 165 15.32 -18.93 -0.95
C ARG A 165 16.77 -18.71 -1.40
N THR A 166 17.03 -18.59 -2.71
CA THR A 166 18.40 -18.41 -3.26
C THR A 166 18.72 -16.94 -3.54
N LEU A 167 17.77 -16.04 -3.31
CA LEU A 167 17.89 -14.60 -3.59
C LEU A 167 18.24 -13.76 -2.36
N SER A 168 18.35 -14.37 -1.18
CA SER A 168 18.68 -13.73 0.10
C SER A 168 20.17 -13.69 0.36
#